data_d8be27ea8edc2f86bb500b899f647e38
#
_entry.id   d8be27ea8edc2f86bb500b899f647e38
#
_cell.length_a   1.000
_cell.length_b   1.000
_cell.length_c   1.000
_cell.angle_alpha   90.00
_cell.angle_beta   90.00
_cell.angle_gamma   90.00
#
_symmetry.space_group_name_H-M   'P 1'
#
loop_
_entity.id
_entity.type
_entity.pdbx_description
1 polymer ?
#
loop_
_entity_poly.entity_id
_entity_poly.type
_entity_poly.pdbx_seq_one_letter_code
_entity_poly.pdbx_strand_id
1 'polypeptide(L)'
;GAKAAQDQQSDIEEALKGSDMVFVTCGEGGGTGTGASPIVARAAHQQGALTIAVVTRPFSFEGPQRSASAALGIENLRKEVDALIVIPNDRLLELSDRTIGIVDAFKTADTALLAGVQGITALITSNSYIHVDFNDVNAILRGAGTALFGIGSARGEDRATQAAEIAISSPLLEESIEGAHGALINIAGTTDLKLQEAAAAVALVQKAIHPEAQIIWGLSLDDAYGDEGRVTVIAAGFDAN
;
A
#
# COMPACT_ATOMS: atom_id res chain seq x y z
N GLY A 1 -1.93 5.61 23.64
CA GLY A 1 -1.07 4.95 22.64
C GLY A 1 0.37 5.39 22.75
N ALA A 2 0.66 6.68 22.60
CA ALA A 2 2.04 7.20 22.59
C ALA A 2 2.79 6.89 23.89
N LYS A 3 2.16 7.15 25.04
CA LYS A 3 2.78 6.91 26.35
C LYS A 3 3.09 5.42 26.56
N ALA A 4 2.17 4.55 26.23
CA ALA A 4 2.37 3.11 26.37
C ALA A 4 3.53 2.63 25.49
N ALA A 5 3.64 3.13 24.26
CA ALA A 5 4.73 2.79 23.35
C ALA A 5 6.07 3.33 23.85
N GLN A 6 6.10 4.55 24.42
CA GLN A 6 7.31 5.13 25.02
C GLN A 6 7.78 4.31 26.21
N ASP A 7 6.86 3.88 27.07
CA ASP A 7 7.17 3.07 28.25
C ASP A 7 7.72 1.68 27.88
N GLN A 8 7.37 1.18 26.69
CA GLN A 8 7.81 -0.12 26.18
C GLN A 8 8.84 -0.02 25.05
N GLN A 9 9.49 1.12 24.91
CA GLN A 9 10.39 1.39 23.77
C GLN A 9 11.50 0.35 23.65
N SER A 10 12.10 -0.07 24.74
CA SER A 10 13.15 -1.11 24.73
C SER A 10 12.65 -2.45 24.21
N ASP A 11 11.44 -2.83 24.58
CA ASP A 11 10.83 -4.08 24.13
C ASP A 11 10.50 -4.01 22.63
N ILE A 12 10.04 -2.85 22.15
CA ILE A 12 9.77 -2.62 20.73
C ILE A 12 11.06 -2.71 19.94
N GLU A 13 12.13 -2.06 20.39
CA GLU A 13 13.43 -2.10 19.72
C GLU A 13 13.98 -3.52 19.62
N GLU A 14 13.87 -4.30 20.69
CA GLU A 14 14.31 -5.70 20.70
C GLU A 14 13.50 -6.56 19.73
N ALA A 15 12.17 -6.36 19.68
CA ALA A 15 11.29 -7.11 18.77
C ALA A 15 11.60 -6.84 17.30
N LEU A 16 12.05 -5.63 16.96
CA LEU A 16 12.36 -5.23 15.59
C LEU A 16 13.81 -5.49 15.18
N LYS A 17 14.65 -5.90 16.12
CA LYS A 17 16.08 -6.09 15.88
C LYS A 17 16.34 -7.10 14.76
N GLY A 18 17.21 -6.70 13.82
CA GLY A 18 17.58 -7.55 12.68
C GLY A 18 16.58 -7.58 11.54
N SER A 19 15.51 -6.82 11.60
CA SER A 19 14.54 -6.73 10.51
C SER A 19 15.08 -5.88 9.36
N ASP A 20 14.93 -6.37 8.12
CA ASP A 20 15.30 -5.61 6.92
C ASP A 20 14.17 -4.68 6.49
N MET A 21 12.92 -5.08 6.73
CA MET A 21 11.73 -4.32 6.39
C MET A 21 10.70 -4.45 7.50
N VAL A 22 10.07 -3.33 7.83
CA VAL A 22 9.02 -3.27 8.86
C VAL A 22 7.81 -2.56 8.28
N PHE A 23 6.65 -3.19 8.39
CA PHE A 23 5.37 -2.57 8.09
C PHE A 23 4.72 -2.09 9.38
N VAL A 24 4.26 -0.85 9.36
CA VAL A 24 3.45 -0.27 10.44
C VAL A 24 2.06 -0.04 9.87
N THR A 25 1.08 -0.76 10.38
CA THR A 25 -0.30 -0.66 9.89
C THR A 25 -1.23 -0.27 11.01
N CYS A 26 -2.09 0.70 10.75
CA CYS A 26 -3.12 1.10 11.71
C CYS A 26 -4.20 1.93 11.03
N GLY A 27 -5.36 2.00 11.71
CA GLY A 27 -6.36 3.02 11.43
C GLY A 27 -5.99 4.28 12.22
N GLU A 28 -5.84 5.40 11.55
CA GLU A 28 -5.55 6.68 12.19
C GLU A 28 -6.83 7.35 12.71
N GLY A 29 -6.70 8.15 13.75
CA GLY A 29 -7.81 8.88 14.39
C GLY A 29 -8.17 8.41 15.79
N GLY A 30 -7.84 7.16 16.13
CA GLY A 30 -7.97 6.63 17.49
C GLY A 30 -6.75 6.95 18.36
N GLY A 31 -6.77 6.47 19.61
CA GLY A 31 -5.68 6.73 20.55
C GLY A 31 -4.45 5.85 20.37
N THR A 32 -4.65 4.56 20.17
CA THR A 32 -3.56 3.58 20.13
C THR A 32 -2.73 3.70 18.85
N GLY A 33 -3.37 3.58 17.69
CA GLY A 33 -2.67 3.62 16.40
C GLY A 33 -2.04 4.97 16.14
N THR A 34 -2.80 6.04 16.33
CA THR A 34 -2.35 7.42 16.10
C THR A 34 -1.16 7.78 16.96
N GLY A 35 -1.16 7.37 18.24
CA GLY A 35 -0.09 7.69 19.18
C GLY A 35 1.10 6.75 19.14
N ALA A 36 0.87 5.45 18.96
CA ALA A 36 1.94 4.44 19.04
C ALA A 36 2.70 4.27 17.72
N SER A 37 2.03 4.43 16.56
CA SER A 37 2.65 4.14 15.27
C SER A 37 3.91 4.95 14.97
N PRO A 38 4.00 6.27 15.27
CA PRO A 38 5.25 7.01 15.04
C PRO A 38 6.42 6.49 15.87
N ILE A 39 6.16 6.02 17.07
CA ILE A 39 7.19 5.51 18.00
C ILE A 39 7.73 4.19 17.50
N VAL A 40 6.85 3.28 17.08
CA VAL A 40 7.24 2.00 16.49
C VAL A 40 8.02 2.23 15.19
N ALA A 41 7.54 3.12 14.34
CA ALA A 41 8.21 3.46 13.08
C ALA A 41 9.61 4.03 13.30
N ARG A 42 9.76 4.93 14.29
CA ARG A 42 11.07 5.50 14.65
C ARG A 42 12.04 4.39 15.07
N ALA A 43 11.59 3.47 15.92
CA ALA A 43 12.42 2.37 16.39
C ALA A 43 12.91 1.50 15.23
N ALA A 44 12.03 1.19 14.28
CA ALA A 44 12.38 0.43 13.08
C ALA A 44 13.39 1.18 12.21
N HIS A 45 13.13 2.45 11.94
CA HIS A 45 13.95 3.28 11.08
C HIS A 45 15.35 3.50 11.65
N GLN A 46 15.46 3.68 12.97
CA GLN A 46 16.75 3.83 13.65
C GLN A 46 17.61 2.58 13.56
N GLN A 47 17.02 1.42 13.39
CA GLN A 47 17.74 0.15 13.20
C GLN A 47 18.11 -0.10 11.73
N GLY A 48 17.83 0.83 10.84
CA GLY A 48 18.14 0.71 9.41
C GLY A 48 17.14 -0.09 8.59
N ALA A 49 16.03 -0.52 9.19
CA ALA A 49 14.99 -1.22 8.44
C ALA A 49 14.28 -0.29 7.46
N LEU A 50 13.94 -0.81 6.28
CA LEU A 50 13.04 -0.13 5.37
C LEU A 50 11.67 -0.08 6.05
N THR A 51 11.22 1.11 6.41
CA THR A 51 10.01 1.29 7.22
C THR A 51 8.89 1.84 6.35
N ILE A 52 7.83 1.07 6.23
CA ILE A 52 6.68 1.40 5.39
C ILE A 52 5.44 1.44 6.27
N ALA A 53 4.72 2.56 6.23
CA ALA A 53 3.45 2.67 6.91
C ALA A 53 2.30 2.55 5.91
N VAL A 54 1.31 1.74 6.25
CA VAL A 54 0.06 1.63 5.52
C VAL A 54 -1.06 1.93 6.52
N VAL A 55 -1.72 3.05 6.33
CA VAL A 55 -2.70 3.54 7.29
C VAL A 55 -3.99 3.95 6.58
N THR A 56 -5.10 3.94 7.32
CA THR A 56 -6.37 4.45 6.82
C THR A 56 -6.70 5.78 7.50
N ARG A 57 -7.35 6.67 6.75
CA ARG A 57 -8.06 7.82 7.32
C ARG A 57 -9.47 7.39 7.70
N PRO A 58 -10.02 7.90 8.82
CA PRO A 58 -11.36 7.53 9.23
C PRO A 58 -12.41 7.96 8.22
N PHE A 59 -13.54 7.26 8.23
CA PHE A 59 -14.71 7.68 7.47
C PHE A 59 -15.20 9.04 7.99
N SER A 60 -15.77 9.87 7.11
CA SER A 60 -16.32 11.17 7.48
C SER A 60 -17.40 11.05 8.55
N PHE A 61 -18.19 9.98 8.55
CA PHE A 61 -19.25 9.77 9.55
C PHE A 61 -18.70 9.53 10.97
N GLU A 62 -17.40 9.22 11.13
CA GLU A 62 -16.79 9.08 12.45
C GLU A 62 -16.56 10.43 13.15
N GLY A 63 -16.71 11.52 12.43
CA GLY A 63 -16.73 12.87 12.95
C GLY A 63 -15.46 13.68 12.72
N PRO A 64 -15.56 15.02 12.81
CA PRO A 64 -14.43 15.92 12.52
C PRO A 64 -13.30 15.79 13.52
N GLN A 65 -13.57 15.42 14.75
CA GLN A 65 -12.52 15.23 15.76
C GLN A 65 -11.59 14.07 15.42
N ARG A 66 -12.14 12.95 14.95
CA ARG A 66 -11.33 11.81 14.50
C ARG A 66 -10.55 12.16 13.24
N SER A 67 -11.15 12.89 12.32
CA SER A 67 -10.46 13.34 11.10
C SER A 67 -9.27 14.25 11.42
N ALA A 68 -9.43 15.19 12.35
CA ALA A 68 -8.35 16.08 12.80
C ALA A 68 -7.24 15.30 13.51
N SER A 69 -7.60 14.38 14.38
CA SER A 69 -6.64 13.51 15.08
C SER A 69 -5.86 12.65 14.10
N ALA A 70 -6.53 12.10 13.09
CA ALA A 70 -5.90 11.31 12.04
C ALA A 70 -4.89 12.13 11.22
N ALA A 71 -5.25 13.34 10.83
CA ALA A 71 -4.37 14.23 10.07
C ALA A 71 -3.07 14.52 10.84
N LEU A 72 -3.18 14.78 12.14
CA LEU A 72 -2.01 15.02 13.00
C LEU A 72 -1.16 13.73 13.12
N GLY A 73 -1.80 12.60 13.35
CA GLY A 73 -1.10 11.32 13.49
C GLY A 73 -0.37 10.91 12.21
N ILE A 74 -0.98 11.12 11.06
CA ILE A 74 -0.37 10.86 9.75
C ILE A 74 0.85 11.76 9.54
N GLU A 75 0.75 13.04 9.87
CA GLU A 75 1.87 13.96 9.75
C GLU A 75 3.03 13.58 10.68
N ASN A 76 2.74 13.16 11.91
CA ASN A 76 3.76 12.67 12.82
C ASN A 76 4.41 11.38 12.34
N LEU A 77 3.62 10.48 11.76
CA LEU A 77 4.12 9.21 11.21
C LEU A 77 4.98 9.43 9.96
N ARG A 78 4.60 10.37 9.12
CA ARG A 78 5.33 10.70 7.88
C ARG A 78 6.81 10.97 8.13
N LYS A 79 7.13 11.60 9.24
CA LYS A 79 8.51 11.96 9.61
C LYS A 79 9.36 10.75 10.01
N GLU A 80 8.72 9.64 10.32
CA GLU A 80 9.39 8.47 10.92
C GLU A 80 9.47 7.27 9.97
N VAL A 81 8.95 7.41 8.74
CA VAL A 81 8.90 6.31 7.77
C VAL A 81 9.60 6.65 6.47
N ASP A 82 10.01 5.64 5.73
CA ASP A 82 10.53 5.80 4.37
C ASP A 82 9.41 6.04 3.37
N ALA A 83 8.33 5.26 3.46
CA ALA A 83 7.18 5.39 2.59
C ALA A 83 5.89 5.35 3.41
N LEU A 84 4.97 6.23 3.09
CA LEU A 84 3.67 6.31 3.75
C LEU A 84 2.56 6.16 2.71
N ILE A 85 1.79 5.09 2.84
CA ILE A 85 0.61 4.83 2.02
C ILE A 85 -0.61 5.16 2.87
N VAL A 86 -1.39 6.14 2.43
CA VAL A 86 -2.63 6.54 3.11
C VAL A 86 -3.82 6.07 2.28
N ILE A 87 -4.70 5.31 2.90
CA ILE A 87 -5.92 4.81 2.27
C ILE A 87 -7.09 5.61 2.85
N PRO A 88 -7.74 6.48 2.05
CA PRO A 88 -8.88 7.24 2.55
C PRO A 88 -10.12 6.34 2.57
N ASN A 89 -10.64 6.07 3.77
CA ASN A 89 -11.78 5.16 3.93
C ASN A 89 -13.02 5.61 3.13
N ASP A 90 -13.25 6.90 3.02
CA ASP A 90 -14.38 7.42 2.21
C ASP A 90 -14.29 6.97 0.75
N ARG A 91 -13.09 6.82 0.21
CA ARG A 91 -12.88 6.36 -1.16
C ARG A 91 -13.23 4.88 -1.33
N LEU A 92 -13.11 4.09 -0.26
CA LEU A 92 -13.52 2.68 -0.28
C LEU A 92 -15.04 2.54 -0.50
N LEU A 93 -15.82 3.51 -0.02
CA LEU A 93 -17.26 3.52 -0.22
C LEU A 93 -17.64 3.73 -1.70
N GLU A 94 -16.78 4.36 -2.48
CA GLU A 94 -16.99 4.53 -3.92
C GLU A 94 -16.81 3.21 -4.69
N LEU A 95 -16.02 2.28 -4.11
CA LEU A 95 -15.79 0.94 -4.69
C LEU A 95 -16.85 -0.07 -4.26
N SER A 96 -17.65 0.28 -3.25
CA SER A 96 -18.62 -0.61 -2.64
C SER A 96 -20.04 -0.22 -3.04
N ASP A 97 -20.99 -1.14 -2.82
CA ASP A 97 -22.41 -0.84 -2.94
C ASP A 97 -22.79 0.25 -1.93
N ARG A 98 -23.59 1.25 -2.36
CA ARG A 98 -24.05 2.34 -1.51
C ARG A 98 -24.91 1.89 -0.34
N THR A 99 -25.37 0.65 -0.36
CA THR A 99 -26.18 0.06 0.71
C THR A 99 -25.34 -0.68 1.76
N ILE A 100 -24.00 -0.55 1.68
CA ILE A 100 -23.11 -1.24 2.62
C ILE A 100 -23.39 -0.81 4.07
N GLY A 101 -23.49 -1.79 4.97
CA GLY A 101 -23.65 -1.54 6.39
C GLY A 101 -22.37 -1.04 7.05
N ILE A 102 -22.50 -0.41 8.21
CA ILE A 102 -21.35 0.17 8.94
C ILE A 102 -20.29 -0.89 9.26
N VAL A 103 -20.69 -2.08 9.71
CA VAL A 103 -19.76 -3.16 10.06
C VAL A 103 -18.99 -3.61 8.82
N ASP A 104 -19.66 -3.73 7.68
CA ASP A 104 -19.02 -4.15 6.43
C ASP A 104 -18.10 -3.06 5.88
N ALA A 105 -18.41 -1.78 6.12
CA ALA A 105 -17.51 -0.68 5.77
C ALA A 105 -16.19 -0.76 6.51
N PHE A 106 -16.21 -1.02 7.82
CA PHE A 106 -15.00 -1.21 8.61
C PHE A 106 -14.21 -2.46 8.18
N LYS A 107 -14.88 -3.55 7.85
CA LYS A 107 -14.23 -4.75 7.31
C LYS A 107 -13.56 -4.46 5.96
N THR A 108 -14.18 -3.66 5.12
CA THR A 108 -13.59 -3.24 3.83
C THR A 108 -12.33 -2.41 4.06
N ALA A 109 -12.32 -1.53 5.06
CA ALA A 109 -11.13 -0.75 5.43
C ALA A 109 -9.98 -1.67 5.89
N ASP A 110 -10.26 -2.65 6.73
CA ASP A 110 -9.26 -3.61 7.20
C ASP A 110 -8.70 -4.46 6.05
N THR A 111 -9.57 -4.87 5.12
CA THR A 111 -9.16 -5.60 3.92
C THR A 111 -8.24 -4.77 3.03
N ALA A 112 -8.52 -3.47 2.90
CA ALA A 112 -7.68 -2.57 2.12
C ALA A 112 -6.29 -2.39 2.73
N LEU A 113 -6.18 -2.29 4.06
CA LEU A 113 -4.90 -2.25 4.74
C LEU A 113 -4.07 -3.51 4.45
N LEU A 114 -4.71 -4.67 4.55
CA LEU A 114 -4.06 -5.94 4.28
C LEU A 114 -3.61 -6.03 2.82
N ALA A 115 -4.44 -5.59 1.88
CA ALA A 115 -4.11 -5.59 0.46
C ALA A 115 -2.90 -4.69 0.16
N GLY A 116 -2.78 -3.55 0.84
CA GLY A 116 -1.62 -2.67 0.71
C GLY A 116 -0.32 -3.36 1.14
N VAL A 117 -0.33 -4.06 2.27
CA VAL A 117 0.82 -4.83 2.75
C VAL A 117 1.13 -6.00 1.81
N GLN A 118 0.12 -6.76 1.43
CA GLN A 118 0.28 -7.92 0.55
C GLN A 118 0.80 -7.54 -0.84
N GLY A 119 0.42 -6.37 -1.34
CA GLY A 119 0.91 -5.88 -2.63
C GLY A 119 2.42 -5.71 -2.66
N ILE A 120 3.04 -5.36 -1.53
CA ILE A 120 4.50 -5.24 -1.42
C ILE A 120 5.13 -6.59 -1.08
N THR A 121 4.60 -7.30 -0.09
CA THR A 121 5.18 -8.58 0.34
C THR A 121 5.13 -9.65 -0.76
N ALA A 122 4.07 -9.65 -1.58
CA ALA A 122 3.94 -10.58 -2.69
C ALA A 122 5.07 -10.46 -3.72
N LEU A 123 5.68 -9.28 -3.84
CA LEU A 123 6.79 -9.06 -4.78
C LEU A 123 8.08 -9.77 -4.35
N ILE A 124 8.30 -9.92 -3.06
CA ILE A 124 9.57 -10.40 -2.52
C ILE A 124 9.48 -11.77 -1.85
N THR A 125 8.28 -12.36 -1.77
CA THR A 125 8.12 -13.69 -1.16
C THR A 125 8.50 -14.81 -2.13
N SER A 126 8.95 -15.93 -1.57
CA SER A 126 9.37 -17.10 -2.33
C SER A 126 8.25 -17.76 -3.15
N ASN A 127 6.99 -17.45 -2.85
CA ASN A 127 5.82 -17.98 -3.54
C ASN A 127 5.49 -17.23 -4.84
N SER A 128 6.17 -16.10 -5.11
CA SER A 128 6.00 -15.36 -6.35
C SER A 128 6.67 -16.11 -7.50
N TYR A 129 5.99 -16.21 -8.64
CA TYR A 129 6.54 -16.84 -9.85
C TYR A 129 7.66 -15.98 -10.46
N ILE A 130 7.40 -14.68 -10.56
CA ILE A 130 8.43 -13.67 -10.83
C ILE A 130 8.50 -12.81 -9.59
N HIS A 131 9.56 -12.95 -8.82
CA HIS A 131 9.75 -12.16 -7.62
C HIS A 131 10.84 -11.12 -7.82
N VAL A 132 10.75 -10.05 -7.04
CA VAL A 132 11.64 -8.91 -7.11
C VAL A 132 12.64 -9.01 -5.98
N ASP A 133 13.89 -8.59 -6.25
CA ASP A 133 14.90 -8.49 -5.20
C ASP A 133 14.50 -7.39 -4.20
N PHE A 134 14.72 -7.64 -2.92
CA PHE A 134 14.49 -6.64 -1.87
C PHE A 134 15.22 -5.33 -2.18
N ASN A 135 16.41 -5.37 -2.73
CA ASN A 135 17.17 -4.17 -3.08
C ASN A 135 16.43 -3.26 -4.08
N ASP A 136 15.68 -3.85 -5.00
CA ASP A 136 14.89 -3.10 -5.97
C ASP A 136 13.69 -2.41 -5.30
N VAL A 137 13.01 -3.11 -4.40
CA VAL A 137 11.92 -2.53 -3.60
C VAL A 137 12.45 -1.40 -2.74
N ASN A 138 13.59 -1.63 -2.08
CA ASN A 138 14.26 -0.63 -1.26
C ASN A 138 14.64 0.61 -2.06
N ALA A 139 15.12 0.45 -3.30
CA ALA A 139 15.49 1.56 -4.16
C ALA A 139 14.30 2.49 -4.48
N ILE A 140 13.10 1.95 -4.62
CA ILE A 140 11.90 2.73 -4.90
C ILE A 140 11.31 3.37 -3.65
N LEU A 141 11.27 2.63 -2.54
CA LEU A 141 10.53 3.04 -1.35
C LEU A 141 11.36 3.75 -0.28
N ARG A 142 12.68 3.59 -0.25
CA ARG A 142 13.51 4.25 0.76
C ARG A 142 13.48 5.77 0.57
N GLY A 143 13.05 6.47 1.63
CA GLY A 143 12.95 7.93 1.60
C GLY A 143 11.93 8.49 0.61
N ALA A 144 11.00 7.67 0.15
CA ALA A 144 10.05 8.05 -0.91
C ALA A 144 8.98 9.04 -0.44
N GLY A 145 8.69 9.10 0.85
CA GLY A 145 7.61 9.95 1.37
C GLY A 145 6.24 9.36 1.07
N THR A 146 5.34 10.19 0.58
CA THR A 146 3.97 9.72 0.25
C THR A 146 4.00 8.78 -0.96
N ALA A 147 3.34 7.64 -0.82
CA ALA A 147 3.10 6.71 -1.91
C ALA A 147 1.59 6.53 -2.11
N LEU A 148 1.20 6.27 -3.34
CA LEU A 148 -0.20 6.05 -3.71
C LEU A 148 -0.41 4.58 -4.02
N PHE A 149 -1.58 4.07 -3.62
CA PHE A 149 -1.94 2.67 -3.76
C PHE A 149 -3.20 2.55 -4.61
N GLY A 150 -3.12 1.74 -5.66
CA GLY A 150 -4.27 1.41 -6.48
C GLY A 150 -4.37 -0.09 -6.66
N ILE A 151 -5.60 -0.60 -6.68
CA ILE A 151 -5.88 -2.01 -6.89
C ILE A 151 -7.00 -2.15 -7.90
N GLY A 152 -6.88 -3.13 -8.79
CA GLY A 152 -7.93 -3.48 -9.74
C GLY A 152 -7.99 -4.96 -9.93
N SER A 153 -9.18 -5.46 -10.23
CA SER A 153 -9.38 -6.85 -10.60
C SER A 153 -10.40 -6.95 -11.71
N ALA A 154 -10.23 -7.95 -12.57
CA ALA A 154 -11.11 -8.20 -13.69
C ALA A 154 -11.10 -9.68 -14.03
N ARG A 155 -12.07 -10.11 -14.83
CA ARG A 155 -12.22 -11.50 -15.28
C ARG A 155 -12.34 -11.52 -16.78
N GLY A 156 -12.00 -12.65 -17.37
CA GLY A 156 -12.14 -12.87 -18.79
C GLY A 156 -10.86 -12.65 -19.58
N GLU A 157 -11.00 -12.42 -20.87
CA GLU A 157 -9.89 -12.43 -21.83
C GLU A 157 -8.85 -11.36 -21.57
N ASP A 158 -9.28 -10.13 -21.31
CA ASP A 158 -8.39 -8.99 -21.09
C ASP A 158 -8.21 -8.64 -19.61
N ARG A 159 -8.31 -9.64 -18.75
CA ARG A 159 -8.36 -9.48 -17.29
C ARG A 159 -7.20 -8.64 -16.72
N ALA A 160 -5.98 -8.91 -17.13
CA ALA A 160 -4.81 -8.19 -16.59
C ALA A 160 -4.80 -6.72 -17.05
N THR A 161 -5.08 -6.45 -18.30
CA THR A 161 -5.16 -5.09 -18.85
C THR A 161 -6.30 -4.31 -18.21
N GLN A 162 -7.48 -4.91 -18.08
CA GLN A 162 -8.63 -4.29 -17.42
C GLN A 162 -8.35 -4.04 -15.95
N ALA A 163 -7.73 -4.99 -15.26
CA ALA A 163 -7.32 -4.82 -13.85
C ALA A 163 -6.34 -3.67 -13.69
N ALA A 164 -5.38 -3.54 -14.61
CA ALA A 164 -4.42 -2.43 -14.61
C ALA A 164 -5.11 -1.08 -14.81
N GLU A 165 -6.05 -0.99 -15.74
CA GLU A 165 -6.85 0.24 -15.95
C GLU A 165 -7.60 0.63 -14.71
N ILE A 166 -8.24 -0.32 -14.04
CA ILE A 166 -8.96 -0.09 -12.80
C ILE A 166 -7.98 0.36 -11.71
N ALA A 167 -6.82 -0.26 -11.60
CA ALA A 167 -5.82 0.08 -10.59
C ALA A 167 -5.33 1.53 -10.72
N ILE A 168 -4.99 1.98 -11.92
CA ILE A 168 -4.50 3.35 -12.15
C ILE A 168 -5.60 4.41 -12.09
N SER A 169 -6.84 4.00 -12.18
CA SER A 169 -8.02 4.87 -12.06
C SER A 169 -8.71 4.73 -10.70
N SER A 170 -8.12 3.97 -9.79
CA SER A 170 -8.73 3.65 -8.51
C SER A 170 -9.04 4.91 -7.69
N PRO A 171 -10.24 5.00 -7.08
CA PRO A 171 -10.55 6.09 -6.14
C PRO A 171 -9.62 6.12 -4.92
N LEU A 172 -8.88 5.05 -4.63
CA LEU A 172 -7.88 5.01 -3.56
C LEU A 172 -6.68 5.91 -3.85
N LEU A 173 -6.44 6.24 -5.13
CA LEU A 173 -5.43 7.20 -5.53
C LEU A 173 -5.98 8.61 -5.32
N GLU A 174 -5.46 9.33 -4.32
CA GLU A 174 -5.89 10.70 -4.02
C GLU A 174 -5.44 11.69 -5.11
N GLU A 175 -4.36 11.36 -5.80
CA GLU A 175 -3.75 12.19 -6.84
C GLU A 175 -3.43 11.36 -8.06
N SER A 176 -3.13 12.04 -9.17
CA SER A 176 -2.68 11.36 -10.38
C SER A 176 -1.30 10.73 -10.18
N ILE A 177 -1.09 9.54 -10.73
CA ILE A 177 0.20 8.85 -10.65
C ILE A 177 1.21 9.37 -11.70
N GLU A 178 0.85 10.32 -12.53
CA GLU A 178 1.72 10.88 -13.59
C GLU A 178 3.05 11.42 -13.06
N GLY A 179 3.04 11.96 -11.85
CA GLY A 179 4.25 12.51 -11.23
C GLY A 179 5.15 11.48 -10.55
N ALA A 180 4.77 10.21 -10.50
CA ALA A 180 5.54 9.19 -9.82
C ALA A 180 6.81 8.83 -10.60
N HIS A 181 7.95 8.81 -9.93
CA HIS A 181 9.24 8.42 -10.50
C HIS A 181 9.58 6.94 -10.24
N GLY A 182 8.76 6.24 -9.50
CA GLY A 182 8.89 4.82 -9.27
C GLY A 182 7.55 4.14 -9.08
N ALA A 183 7.44 2.90 -9.47
CA ALA A 183 6.25 2.10 -9.24
C ALA A 183 6.61 0.64 -8.98
N LEU A 184 5.90 0.06 -8.03
CA LEU A 184 5.89 -1.38 -7.78
C LEU A 184 4.57 -1.92 -8.31
N ILE A 185 4.62 -2.96 -9.11
CA ILE A 185 3.43 -3.55 -9.71
C ILE A 185 3.41 -5.04 -9.37
N ASN A 186 2.34 -5.50 -8.75
CA ASN A 186 2.09 -6.91 -8.56
C ASN A 186 0.94 -7.35 -9.44
N ILE A 187 1.20 -8.35 -10.27
CA ILE A 187 0.18 -8.95 -11.13
C ILE A 187 -0.10 -10.35 -10.58
N ALA A 188 -1.36 -10.63 -10.27
CA ALA A 188 -1.78 -11.88 -9.69
C ALA A 188 -2.86 -12.54 -10.53
N GLY A 189 -2.80 -13.84 -10.63
CA GLY A 189 -3.78 -14.64 -11.38
C GLY A 189 -3.51 -16.12 -11.23
N THR A 190 -4.24 -16.92 -11.98
CA THR A 190 -4.00 -18.37 -12.03
C THR A 190 -2.82 -18.71 -12.91
N THR A 191 -2.41 -19.98 -12.87
CA THR A 191 -1.29 -20.49 -13.66
C THR A 191 -1.49 -20.42 -15.17
N ASP A 192 -2.71 -20.15 -15.63
CA ASP A 192 -3.01 -19.94 -17.05
C ASP A 192 -2.77 -18.51 -17.52
N LEU A 193 -2.41 -17.60 -16.62
CA LEU A 193 -2.08 -16.22 -16.97
C LEU A 193 -0.84 -16.19 -17.85
N LYS A 194 -0.98 -15.59 -19.03
CA LYS A 194 0.11 -15.56 -20.01
C LYS A 194 1.04 -14.40 -19.75
N LEU A 195 2.33 -14.59 -20.05
CA LEU A 195 3.33 -13.52 -19.91
C LEU A 195 2.96 -12.28 -20.72
N GLN A 196 2.37 -12.46 -21.90
CA GLN A 196 1.93 -11.34 -22.73
C GLN A 196 0.84 -10.50 -22.07
N GLU A 197 -0.08 -11.15 -21.33
CA GLU A 197 -1.11 -10.46 -20.57
C GLU A 197 -0.47 -9.58 -19.49
N ALA A 198 0.47 -10.15 -18.76
CA ALA A 198 1.19 -9.42 -17.70
C ALA A 198 2.00 -8.25 -18.27
N ALA A 199 2.70 -8.48 -19.38
CA ALA A 199 3.50 -7.45 -20.04
C ALA A 199 2.62 -6.29 -20.54
N ALA A 200 1.44 -6.58 -21.08
CA ALA A 200 0.50 -5.55 -21.53
C ALA A 200 -0.02 -4.71 -20.38
N ALA A 201 -0.31 -5.34 -19.24
CA ALA A 201 -0.73 -4.62 -18.03
C ALA A 201 0.38 -3.68 -17.51
N VAL A 202 1.62 -4.15 -17.46
CA VAL A 202 2.78 -3.34 -17.06
C VAL A 202 2.96 -2.15 -18.01
N ALA A 203 2.86 -2.39 -19.31
CA ALA A 203 3.00 -1.35 -20.34
C ALA A 203 1.92 -0.25 -20.17
N LEU A 204 0.71 -0.65 -19.82
CA LEU A 204 -0.38 0.30 -19.57
C LEU A 204 -0.09 1.19 -18.37
N VAL A 205 0.38 0.63 -17.28
CA VAL A 205 0.79 1.40 -16.09
C VAL A 205 1.96 2.33 -16.43
N GLN A 206 2.93 1.82 -17.19
CA GLN A 206 4.11 2.59 -17.59
C GLN A 206 3.76 3.87 -18.36
N LYS A 207 2.73 3.81 -19.20
CA LYS A 207 2.24 4.97 -19.95
C LYS A 207 1.55 6.00 -19.06
N ALA A 208 1.05 5.58 -17.91
CA ALA A 208 0.29 6.44 -17.01
C ALA A 208 1.17 7.19 -16.01
N ILE A 209 2.43 6.82 -15.87
CA ILE A 209 3.35 7.44 -14.91
C ILE A 209 4.43 8.26 -15.64
N HIS A 210 5.35 8.84 -14.86
CA HIS A 210 6.43 9.67 -15.42
C HIS A 210 7.26 8.86 -16.43
N PRO A 211 7.63 9.45 -17.60
CA PRO A 211 8.38 8.72 -18.64
C PRO A 211 9.71 8.13 -18.19
N GLU A 212 10.34 8.73 -17.18
CA GLU A 212 11.62 8.28 -16.63
C GLU A 212 11.45 7.41 -15.37
N ALA A 213 10.23 7.00 -15.06
CA ALA A 213 9.96 6.23 -13.86
C ALA A 213 10.61 4.85 -13.91
N GLN A 214 11.17 4.44 -12.77
CA GLN A 214 11.63 3.08 -12.58
C GLN A 214 10.42 2.19 -12.25
N ILE A 215 10.22 1.15 -13.03
CA ILE A 215 9.12 0.20 -12.81
C ILE A 215 9.70 -1.16 -12.46
N ILE A 216 9.22 -1.70 -11.35
CA ILE A 216 9.56 -3.03 -10.88
C ILE A 216 8.26 -3.79 -10.73
N TRP A 217 8.19 -4.96 -11.36
CA TRP A 217 6.96 -5.76 -11.31
C TRP A 217 7.24 -7.22 -11.02
N GLY A 218 6.28 -7.87 -10.39
CA GLY A 218 6.32 -9.27 -10.06
C GLY A 218 5.01 -9.95 -10.44
N LEU A 219 5.05 -11.27 -10.51
CA LEU A 219 3.94 -12.12 -10.90
C LEU A 219 3.68 -13.15 -9.83
N SER A 220 2.47 -13.16 -9.28
CA SER A 220 2.01 -14.12 -8.29
C SER A 220 0.95 -15.02 -8.92
N LEU A 221 1.19 -16.31 -8.97
CA LEU A 221 0.26 -17.28 -9.55
C LEU A 221 -0.32 -18.16 -8.44
N ASP A 222 -1.64 -18.21 -8.38
CA ASP A 222 -2.38 -19.03 -7.43
C ASP A 222 -3.71 -19.44 -8.05
N ASP A 223 -3.97 -20.73 -8.08
CA ASP A 223 -5.20 -21.28 -8.66
C ASP A 223 -6.46 -20.80 -7.94
N ALA A 224 -6.34 -20.30 -6.71
CA ALA A 224 -7.46 -19.70 -5.97
C ALA A 224 -8.04 -18.46 -6.65
N TYR A 225 -7.32 -17.80 -7.55
CA TYR A 225 -7.83 -16.66 -8.31
C TYR A 225 -8.91 -17.03 -9.34
N GLY A 226 -8.98 -18.30 -9.77
CA GLY A 226 -9.93 -18.72 -10.79
C GLY A 226 -9.65 -18.03 -12.13
N ASP A 227 -10.65 -17.35 -12.70
CA ASP A 227 -10.48 -16.55 -13.93
C ASP A 227 -10.14 -15.09 -13.66
N GLU A 228 -9.93 -14.72 -12.40
CA GLU A 228 -9.62 -13.36 -11.99
C GLU A 228 -8.16 -13.01 -12.26
N GLY A 229 -7.93 -11.80 -12.77
CA GLY A 229 -6.63 -11.15 -12.78
C GLY A 229 -6.68 -9.96 -11.85
N ARG A 230 -5.64 -9.77 -11.05
CA ARG A 230 -5.55 -8.65 -10.09
C ARG A 230 -4.25 -7.90 -10.33
N VAL A 231 -4.33 -6.57 -10.30
CA VAL A 231 -3.17 -5.70 -10.43
C VAL A 231 -3.15 -4.76 -9.23
N THR A 232 -2.02 -4.72 -8.54
CA THR A 232 -1.77 -3.78 -7.46
C THR A 232 -0.63 -2.87 -7.89
N VAL A 233 -0.84 -1.57 -7.79
CA VAL A 233 0.16 -0.56 -8.15
C VAL A 233 0.47 0.29 -6.92
N ILE A 234 1.76 0.43 -6.63
CA ILE A 234 2.24 1.35 -5.60
C ILE A 234 3.13 2.35 -6.30
N ALA A 235 2.67 3.60 -6.39
CA ALA A 235 3.38 4.69 -7.06
C ALA A 235 4.05 5.58 -6.01
N ALA A 236 5.32 5.86 -6.21
CA ALA A 236 6.14 6.58 -5.24
C ALA A 236 7.10 7.55 -5.95
N GLY A 237 7.81 8.35 -5.16
CA GLY A 237 8.81 9.27 -5.71
C GLY A 237 8.19 10.47 -6.40
N PHE A 238 7.17 11.05 -5.80
CA PHE A 238 6.59 12.31 -6.29
C PHE A 238 7.50 13.45 -5.88
N ASP A 239 7.71 14.36 -6.83
CA ASP A 239 8.51 15.55 -6.55
C ASP A 239 7.84 16.38 -5.46
N ALA A 240 8.60 16.72 -4.41
CA ALA A 240 8.15 17.64 -3.39
C ALA A 240 8.21 19.07 -3.95
N ASN A 241 7.06 19.67 -4.15
CA ASN A 241 6.91 21.10 -4.49
C ASN A 241 6.19 21.81 -3.35
#